data_61067876d6ff4838b7d603384d4b536f
#
_entry.id   61067876d6ff4838b7d603384d4b536f
#
_cell.length_a   1.000
_cell.length_b   1.000
_cell.length_c   1.000
_cell.angle_alpha   90.00
_cell.angle_beta   90.00
_cell.angle_gamma   90.00
#
_symmetry.space_group_name_H-M   'P 1'
#
loop_
_entity.id
_entity.type
_entity.pdbx_description
1 polymer ?
#
loop_
_entity_poly.entity_id
_entity_poly.type
_entity_poly.pdbx_seq_one_letter_code
_entity_poly.pdbx_strand_id
1 'polypeptide(L)'
;MKPLTAIAGLVVAAALTPAPAPAAEPNKDAVAVIIGNRNYQGDIPAVDYAHNDAEAMKRFVMEALGFRTGNIIDLRDASQAELYTTFGNRDDPEGRLWGWVREGRSDVVVFYSGHGVPGQKDGRGYLLPVDADPETPEINGYPVDLLYENLSRLPARSITVFLDACFSGDSAGGTLCRGCSAIAVVPKLPKAAGKLTVLTAAGADQIASWDQGAEHGLFTLHLLRALRGAADGKDHGNGDGRVTLAE
;
A
#
# COMPACT_ATOMS: atom_id res chain seq x y z
N MET A 1 52.06 -7.08 -58.79
CA MET A 1 51.53 -6.44 -57.57
C MET A 1 50.11 -6.06 -57.86
N LYS A 2 49.13 -6.75 -57.26
CA LYS A 2 47.68 -6.44 -57.35
C LYS A 2 47.25 -5.82 -56.00
N PRO A 3 46.45 -4.76 -55.96
CA PRO A 3 45.98 -4.20 -54.70
C PRO A 3 44.85 -5.03 -54.10
N LEU A 4 44.93 -5.34 -52.81
CA LEU A 4 43.85 -5.88 -52.00
C LEU A 4 42.85 -4.78 -51.71
N THR A 5 41.62 -4.97 -52.14
CA THR A 5 40.49 -4.13 -51.77
C THR A 5 39.89 -4.68 -50.46
N ALA A 6 39.99 -3.91 -49.38
CA ALA A 6 39.34 -4.23 -48.09
C ALA A 6 37.89 -3.83 -48.16
N ILE A 7 36.97 -4.80 -47.99
CA ILE A 7 35.52 -4.56 -47.81
C ILE A 7 35.29 -4.38 -46.32
N ALA A 8 34.95 -3.16 -45.90
CA ALA A 8 34.51 -2.86 -44.54
C ALA A 8 33.00 -3.27 -44.40
N GLY A 9 32.75 -4.36 -43.70
CA GLY A 9 31.42 -4.75 -43.36
C GLY A 9 30.86 -3.88 -42.25
N LEU A 10 29.78 -3.16 -42.55
CA LEU A 10 29.00 -2.37 -41.55
C LEU A 10 28.14 -3.32 -40.75
N VAL A 11 28.51 -3.60 -39.50
CA VAL A 11 27.64 -4.34 -38.55
C VAL A 11 26.65 -3.35 -37.97
N VAL A 12 25.38 -3.41 -38.43
CA VAL A 12 24.27 -2.70 -37.81
C VAL A 12 23.82 -3.50 -36.57
N ALA A 13 24.25 -3.03 -35.39
CA ALA A 13 23.70 -3.55 -34.14
C ALA A 13 22.28 -3.04 -34.00
N ALA A 14 21.29 -3.88 -34.28
CA ALA A 14 19.90 -3.61 -33.95
C ALA A 14 19.75 -3.64 -32.42
N ALA A 15 19.55 -2.47 -31.80
CA ALA A 15 19.18 -2.38 -30.42
C ALA A 15 17.77 -2.98 -30.28
N LEU A 16 17.69 -4.19 -29.69
CA LEU A 16 16.42 -4.78 -29.27
C LEU A 16 15.88 -3.92 -28.12
N THR A 17 14.99 -2.98 -28.42
CA THR A 17 14.17 -2.37 -27.40
C THR A 17 13.23 -3.43 -26.84
N PRO A 18 13.21 -3.63 -25.51
CA PRO A 18 12.26 -4.59 -24.92
C PRO A 18 10.84 -4.18 -25.33
N ALA A 19 10.07 -5.12 -25.83
CA ALA A 19 8.66 -4.89 -26.15
C ALA A 19 7.93 -4.46 -24.86
N PRO A 20 7.01 -3.48 -24.92
CA PRO A 20 6.19 -3.15 -23.77
C PRO A 20 5.44 -4.40 -23.31
N ALA A 21 5.44 -4.65 -21.99
CA ALA A 21 4.67 -5.75 -21.41
C ALA A 21 3.21 -5.65 -21.88
N PRO A 22 2.55 -6.76 -22.20
CA PRO A 22 1.15 -6.73 -22.60
C PRO A 22 0.31 -6.10 -21.48
N ALA A 23 -0.61 -5.21 -21.84
CA ALA A 23 -1.54 -4.62 -20.89
C ALA A 23 -2.32 -5.75 -20.17
N ALA A 24 -2.47 -5.63 -18.85
CA ALA A 24 -3.19 -6.62 -18.06
C ALA A 24 -4.64 -6.74 -18.56
N GLU A 25 -5.16 -7.95 -18.59
CA GLU A 25 -6.57 -8.20 -18.90
C GLU A 25 -7.47 -7.50 -17.87
N PRO A 26 -8.55 -6.82 -18.31
CA PRO A 26 -9.40 -6.05 -17.42
C PRO A 26 -10.02 -6.91 -16.30
N ASN A 27 -9.68 -6.63 -15.05
CA ASN A 27 -10.32 -7.23 -13.88
C ASN A 27 -11.56 -6.41 -13.50
N LYS A 28 -12.69 -6.77 -14.10
CA LYS A 28 -13.94 -5.96 -14.07
C LYS A 28 -14.56 -5.82 -12.70
N ASP A 29 -14.35 -6.80 -11.85
CA ASP A 29 -14.97 -6.90 -10.52
C ASP A 29 -13.96 -6.55 -9.39
N ALA A 30 -12.73 -6.26 -9.74
CA ALA A 30 -11.73 -5.84 -8.77
C ALA A 30 -12.01 -4.42 -8.25
N VAL A 31 -11.75 -4.21 -6.96
CA VAL A 31 -11.96 -2.94 -6.26
C VAL A 31 -10.70 -2.55 -5.50
N ALA A 32 -10.32 -1.28 -5.55
CA ALA A 32 -9.22 -0.78 -4.74
C ALA A 32 -9.69 0.37 -3.83
N VAL A 33 -9.12 0.43 -2.62
CA VAL A 33 -9.15 1.60 -1.74
C VAL A 33 -7.72 2.08 -1.62
N ILE A 34 -7.45 3.29 -2.09
CA ILE A 34 -6.13 3.90 -2.12
C ILE A 34 -6.17 5.16 -1.27
N ILE A 35 -5.37 5.17 -0.17
CA ILE A 35 -5.36 6.25 0.81
C ILE A 35 -3.95 6.81 0.91
N GLY A 36 -3.83 8.13 0.78
CA GLY A 36 -2.60 8.88 1.03
C GLY A 36 -2.89 10.04 1.97
N ASN A 37 -2.50 9.91 3.24
CA ASN A 37 -2.66 10.94 4.26
C ASN A 37 -1.34 11.69 4.42
N ARG A 38 -1.28 12.91 3.88
CA ARG A 38 -0.11 13.77 3.90
C ARG A 38 -0.27 14.95 4.87
N ASN A 39 -1.36 15.68 4.71
CA ASN A 39 -1.54 16.99 5.35
C ASN A 39 -2.41 16.84 6.59
N TYR A 40 -1.78 16.64 7.73
CA TYR A 40 -2.45 16.50 9.01
C TYR A 40 -2.79 17.86 9.61
N GLN A 41 -3.82 17.93 10.44
CA GLN A 41 -4.19 19.14 11.17
C GLN A 41 -3.28 19.37 12.39
N GLY A 42 -3.21 20.62 12.85
CA GLY A 42 -2.41 21.02 14.00
C GLY A 42 -0.90 20.92 13.76
N ASP A 43 -0.18 20.51 14.79
CA ASP A 43 1.29 20.43 14.80
C ASP A 43 1.80 19.03 14.40
N ILE A 44 0.94 18.19 13.80
CA ILE A 44 1.31 16.83 13.37
C ILE A 44 2.17 16.95 12.11
N PRO A 45 3.39 16.36 12.10
CA PRO A 45 4.26 16.40 10.93
C PRO A 45 3.58 15.81 9.67
N ALA A 46 3.82 16.43 8.51
CA ALA A 46 3.35 15.87 7.25
C ALA A 46 4.07 14.55 6.92
N VAL A 47 3.39 13.67 6.18
CA VAL A 47 4.00 12.51 5.52
C VAL A 47 4.29 12.91 4.07
N ASP A 48 5.48 13.44 3.80
CA ASP A 48 5.79 14.21 2.59
C ASP A 48 5.38 13.52 1.28
N TYR A 49 5.56 12.22 1.20
CA TYR A 49 5.34 11.48 -0.05
C TYR A 49 4.09 10.59 -0.06
N ALA A 50 3.21 10.67 0.94
CA ALA A 50 2.01 9.82 1.01
C ALA A 50 1.08 9.98 -0.22
N HIS A 51 0.96 11.19 -0.77
CA HIS A 51 0.19 11.42 -1.99
C HIS A 51 0.85 10.81 -3.22
N ASN A 52 2.20 10.88 -3.33
CA ASN A 52 2.96 10.26 -4.42
C ASN A 52 2.83 8.74 -4.37
N ASP A 53 2.93 8.16 -3.18
CA ASP A 53 2.78 6.72 -2.94
C ASP A 53 1.40 6.21 -3.35
N ALA A 54 0.37 6.93 -2.91
CA ALA A 54 -1.00 6.61 -3.27
C ALA A 54 -1.25 6.72 -4.77
N GLU A 55 -0.70 7.73 -5.45
CA GLU A 55 -0.81 7.88 -6.89
C GLU A 55 -0.05 6.78 -7.65
N ALA A 56 1.14 6.40 -7.17
CA ALA A 56 1.94 5.33 -7.77
C ALA A 56 1.25 3.96 -7.61
N MET A 57 0.65 3.68 -6.43
CA MET A 57 -0.12 2.46 -6.20
C MET A 57 -1.41 2.44 -7.04
N LYS A 58 -2.12 3.56 -7.14
CA LYS A 58 -3.30 3.69 -8.01
C LYS A 58 -2.96 3.36 -9.46
N ARG A 59 -1.87 3.93 -9.99
CA ARG A 59 -1.39 3.58 -11.34
C ARG A 59 -1.04 2.11 -11.47
N PHE A 60 -0.36 1.54 -10.47
CA PHE A 60 -0.01 0.13 -10.48
C PHE A 60 -1.24 -0.78 -10.57
N VAL A 61 -2.27 -0.58 -9.75
CA VAL A 61 -3.48 -1.43 -9.79
C VAL A 61 -4.23 -1.28 -11.10
N MET A 62 -4.19 -0.10 -11.74
CA MET A 62 -4.83 0.14 -13.04
C MET A 62 -4.03 -0.51 -14.19
N GLU A 63 -2.73 -0.24 -14.26
CA GLU A 63 -1.88 -0.61 -15.40
C GLU A 63 -1.43 -2.08 -15.35
N ALA A 64 -1.03 -2.56 -14.16
CA ALA A 64 -0.48 -3.89 -13.97
C ALA A 64 -1.53 -4.93 -13.56
N LEU A 65 -2.56 -4.56 -12.78
CA LEU A 65 -3.58 -5.49 -12.31
C LEU A 65 -4.91 -5.37 -13.08
N GLY A 66 -5.04 -4.40 -13.99
CA GLY A 66 -6.21 -4.22 -14.85
C GLY A 66 -7.46 -3.74 -14.11
N PHE A 67 -7.33 -3.06 -12.97
CA PHE A 67 -8.45 -2.50 -12.22
C PHE A 67 -9.07 -1.33 -12.99
N ARG A 68 -10.39 -1.24 -13.00
CA ARG A 68 -11.08 -0.12 -13.65
C ARG A 68 -10.98 1.13 -12.79
N THR A 69 -10.75 2.29 -13.39
CA THR A 69 -10.71 3.58 -12.70
C THR A 69 -11.99 3.83 -11.87
N GLY A 70 -13.17 3.45 -12.37
CA GLY A 70 -14.44 3.58 -11.68
C GLY A 70 -14.63 2.64 -10.48
N ASN A 71 -13.70 1.70 -10.25
CA ASN A 71 -13.71 0.77 -9.12
C ASN A 71 -12.63 1.13 -8.09
N ILE A 72 -12.12 2.36 -8.09
CA ILE A 72 -11.09 2.82 -7.15
C ILE A 72 -11.71 3.88 -6.23
N ILE A 73 -11.75 3.59 -4.94
CA ILE A 73 -12.03 4.57 -3.89
C ILE A 73 -10.69 5.23 -3.58
N ASP A 74 -10.52 6.46 -4.07
CA ASP A 74 -9.27 7.22 -3.97
C ASP A 74 -9.44 8.36 -2.96
N LEU A 75 -8.73 8.26 -1.82
CA LEU A 75 -8.81 9.21 -0.72
C LEU A 75 -7.45 9.88 -0.53
N ARG A 76 -7.47 11.20 -0.51
CA ARG A 76 -6.31 12.03 -0.16
C ARG A 76 -6.67 12.83 1.08
N ASP A 77 -5.80 12.74 2.09
CA ASP A 77 -6.02 13.38 3.39
C ASP A 77 -7.36 12.96 4.02
N ALA A 78 -7.56 11.64 4.14
CA ALA A 78 -8.79 11.07 4.65
C ALA A 78 -9.05 11.44 6.10
N SER A 79 -10.23 11.97 6.37
CA SER A 79 -10.77 12.24 7.69
C SER A 79 -11.23 10.96 8.39
N GLN A 80 -11.46 11.06 9.72
CA GLN A 80 -12.07 9.97 10.49
C GLN A 80 -13.40 9.50 9.87
N ALA A 81 -14.26 10.44 9.51
CA ALA A 81 -15.55 10.14 8.92
C ALA A 81 -15.43 9.36 7.59
N GLU A 82 -14.44 9.69 6.76
CA GLU A 82 -14.20 8.99 5.49
C GLU A 82 -13.68 7.57 5.70
N LEU A 83 -12.80 7.34 6.67
CA LEU A 83 -12.33 5.99 6.99
C LEU A 83 -13.48 5.10 7.48
N TYR A 84 -14.30 5.59 8.43
CA TYR A 84 -15.45 4.84 8.92
C TYR A 84 -16.52 4.64 7.85
N THR A 85 -16.80 5.64 7.02
CA THR A 85 -17.72 5.51 5.88
C THR A 85 -17.22 4.47 4.87
N THR A 86 -15.90 4.38 4.68
CA THR A 86 -15.32 3.46 3.69
C THR A 86 -15.28 2.02 4.18
N PHE A 87 -14.84 1.80 5.43
CA PHE A 87 -14.57 0.46 5.96
C PHE A 87 -15.60 -0.03 6.98
N GLY A 88 -16.55 0.82 7.38
CA GLY A 88 -17.51 0.49 8.43
C GLY A 88 -16.94 0.72 9.84
N ASN A 89 -17.76 0.39 10.84
CA ASN A 89 -17.39 0.44 12.24
C ASN A 89 -17.57 -0.94 12.90
N ARG A 90 -17.53 -1.02 14.24
CA ARG A 90 -17.66 -2.28 14.99
C ARG A 90 -19.09 -2.85 14.92
N ASP A 91 -20.09 -1.97 14.91
CA ASP A 91 -21.50 -2.34 14.93
C ASP A 91 -22.04 -2.57 13.51
N ASP A 92 -21.50 -1.84 12.53
CA ASP A 92 -21.86 -1.93 11.11
C ASP A 92 -20.59 -2.02 10.24
N PRO A 93 -20.19 -3.23 9.81
CA PRO A 93 -19.02 -3.45 8.96
C PRO A 93 -19.29 -3.12 7.48
N GLU A 94 -20.52 -2.83 7.09
CA GLU A 94 -20.93 -2.64 5.71
C GLU A 94 -20.71 -1.19 5.24
N GLY A 95 -19.47 -0.71 5.28
CA GLY A 95 -19.08 0.58 4.71
C GLY A 95 -19.18 0.62 3.18
N ARG A 96 -18.80 1.76 2.57
CA ARG A 96 -18.86 1.97 1.11
C ARG A 96 -18.20 0.84 0.32
N LEU A 97 -17.05 0.34 0.78
CA LEU A 97 -16.31 -0.74 0.13
C LEU A 97 -17.16 -2.00 -0.01
N TRP A 98 -17.97 -2.34 1.01
CA TRP A 98 -18.84 -3.51 0.99
C TRP A 98 -19.78 -3.51 -0.22
N GLY A 99 -20.43 -2.37 -0.47
CA GLY A 99 -21.37 -2.22 -1.61
C GLY A 99 -20.73 -2.33 -3.00
N TRP A 100 -19.41 -2.25 -3.09
CA TRP A 100 -18.67 -2.35 -4.35
C TRP A 100 -18.17 -3.77 -4.63
N VAL A 101 -18.10 -4.62 -3.60
CA VAL A 101 -17.58 -5.99 -3.71
C VAL A 101 -18.63 -6.93 -4.32
N ARG A 102 -18.23 -7.73 -5.29
CA ARG A 102 -19.04 -8.81 -5.89
C ARG A 102 -18.63 -10.13 -5.25
N GLU A 103 -19.61 -10.83 -4.65
CA GLU A 103 -19.40 -12.08 -3.92
C GLU A 103 -18.61 -13.12 -4.75
N GLY A 104 -17.52 -13.62 -4.16
CA GLY A 104 -16.65 -14.64 -4.75
C GLY A 104 -15.90 -14.21 -6.03
N ARG A 105 -16.06 -12.96 -6.49
CA ARG A 105 -15.51 -12.48 -7.76
C ARG A 105 -14.50 -11.35 -7.60
N SER A 106 -14.73 -10.43 -6.66
CA SER A 106 -13.88 -9.27 -6.47
C SER A 106 -12.55 -9.66 -5.82
N ASP A 107 -11.46 -9.20 -6.43
CA ASP A 107 -10.20 -9.02 -5.73
C ASP A 107 -10.18 -7.61 -5.15
N VAL A 108 -9.80 -7.49 -3.89
CA VAL A 108 -9.75 -6.21 -3.18
C VAL A 108 -8.30 -5.86 -2.86
N VAL A 109 -7.90 -4.65 -3.20
CA VAL A 109 -6.62 -4.07 -2.78
C VAL A 109 -6.91 -2.87 -1.88
N VAL A 110 -6.31 -2.85 -0.69
CA VAL A 110 -6.32 -1.70 0.20
C VAL A 110 -4.88 -1.23 0.34
N PHE A 111 -4.64 0.04 0.07
CA PHE A 111 -3.35 0.70 0.26
C PHE A 111 -3.54 1.90 1.17
N TYR A 112 -2.66 2.05 2.14
CA TYR A 112 -2.59 3.20 3.02
C TYR A 112 -1.13 3.66 3.14
N SER A 113 -0.88 4.94 2.90
CA SER A 113 0.36 5.64 3.23
C SER A 113 0.02 6.82 4.12
N GLY A 114 0.60 6.88 5.33
CA GLY A 114 0.30 7.89 6.32
C GLY A 114 0.76 7.50 7.73
N HIS A 115 0.41 8.31 8.72
CA HIS A 115 0.75 8.01 10.11
C HIS A 115 -0.07 6.86 10.68
N GLY A 116 0.61 6.04 11.49
CA GLY A 116 0.03 5.12 12.43
C GLY A 116 0.51 5.45 13.85
N VAL A 117 -0.31 5.19 14.84
CA VAL A 117 0.02 5.41 16.24
C VAL A 117 -0.42 4.24 17.11
N PRO A 118 0.30 3.94 18.21
CA PRO A 118 -0.15 2.97 19.19
C PRO A 118 -1.20 3.61 20.11
N GLY A 119 -2.21 2.83 20.48
CA GLY A 119 -3.15 3.20 21.53
C GLY A 119 -2.46 3.18 22.90
N GLN A 120 -2.60 4.26 23.67
CA GLN A 120 -1.96 4.39 24.98
C GLN A 120 -2.64 3.53 26.06
N LYS A 121 -3.93 3.25 25.92
CA LYS A 121 -4.74 2.54 26.91
C LYS A 121 -4.92 1.06 26.60
N ASP A 122 -4.96 0.70 25.31
CA ASP A 122 -5.31 -0.65 24.86
C ASP A 122 -4.18 -1.35 24.08
N GLY A 123 -3.11 -0.62 23.74
CA GLY A 123 -1.95 -1.16 23.02
C GLY A 123 -2.29 -1.64 21.60
N ARG A 124 -3.35 -1.11 20.97
CA ARG A 124 -3.70 -1.39 19.57
C ARG A 124 -2.97 -0.45 18.64
N GLY A 125 -2.84 -0.86 17.37
CA GLY A 125 -2.42 0.06 16.30
C GLY A 125 -3.63 0.79 15.70
N TYR A 126 -3.44 2.07 15.43
CA TYR A 126 -4.46 2.93 14.81
C TYR A 126 -3.89 3.59 13.56
N LEU A 127 -4.62 3.55 12.46
CA LEU A 127 -4.39 4.47 11.34
C LEU A 127 -4.85 5.86 11.80
N LEU A 128 -4.04 6.87 11.53
CA LEU A 128 -4.34 8.24 11.95
C LEU A 128 -5.04 8.99 10.80
N PRO A 129 -6.34 9.35 10.93
CA PRO A 129 -6.99 10.29 10.03
C PRO A 129 -6.33 11.68 10.13
N VAL A 130 -6.43 12.50 9.09
CA VAL A 130 -5.75 13.81 9.09
C VAL A 130 -6.34 14.82 10.09
N ASP A 131 -7.57 14.59 10.55
CA ASP A 131 -8.30 15.40 11.54
C ASP A 131 -8.25 14.82 12.96
N ALA A 132 -7.46 13.76 13.19
CA ALA A 132 -7.36 13.10 14.48
C ALA A 132 -6.26 13.69 15.38
N ASP A 133 -6.47 13.56 16.69
CA ASP A 133 -5.47 13.87 17.70
C ASP A 133 -4.67 12.60 18.04
N PRO A 134 -3.34 12.59 17.79
CA PRO A 134 -2.52 11.40 18.05
C PRO A 134 -2.37 11.05 19.53
N GLU A 135 -2.72 11.98 20.45
CA GLU A 135 -2.71 11.72 21.90
C GLU A 135 -3.96 10.93 22.36
N THR A 136 -5.00 10.83 21.52
CA THR A 136 -6.25 10.13 21.86
C THR A 136 -6.72 9.22 20.73
N PRO A 137 -5.86 8.31 20.20
CA PRO A 137 -6.19 7.51 19.01
C PRO A 137 -7.33 6.52 19.25
N GLU A 138 -7.60 6.15 20.51
CA GLU A 138 -8.74 5.29 20.86
C GLU A 138 -10.09 5.95 20.60
N ILE A 139 -10.12 7.29 20.49
CA ILE A 139 -11.36 8.07 20.25
C ILE A 139 -11.52 8.38 18.76
N ASN A 140 -10.44 8.80 18.10
CA ASN A 140 -10.51 9.42 16.77
C ASN A 140 -9.60 8.75 15.70
N GLY A 141 -8.78 7.76 16.07
CA GLY A 141 -8.07 6.90 15.13
C GLY A 141 -8.97 5.80 14.55
N TYR A 142 -8.51 5.14 13.50
CA TYR A 142 -9.17 3.96 12.95
C TYR A 142 -8.39 2.69 13.36
N PRO A 143 -8.95 1.80 14.21
CA PRO A 143 -8.22 0.64 14.72
C PRO A 143 -7.86 -0.33 13.60
N VAL A 144 -6.60 -0.76 13.52
CA VAL A 144 -6.12 -1.68 12.46
C VAL A 144 -6.72 -3.08 12.61
N ASP A 145 -6.94 -3.54 13.84
CA ASP A 145 -7.62 -4.82 14.08
C ASP A 145 -9.08 -4.80 13.58
N LEU A 146 -9.78 -3.67 13.74
CA LEU A 146 -11.13 -3.47 13.19
C LEU A 146 -11.09 -3.45 11.65
N LEU A 147 -10.09 -2.78 11.05
CA LEU A 147 -9.89 -2.83 9.60
C LEU A 147 -9.81 -4.27 9.10
N TYR A 148 -8.93 -5.07 9.71
CA TYR A 148 -8.75 -6.46 9.31
C TYR A 148 -10.01 -7.31 9.56
N GLU A 149 -10.71 -7.07 10.67
CA GLU A 149 -11.95 -7.75 10.99
C GLU A 149 -13.03 -7.46 9.94
N ASN A 150 -13.28 -6.19 9.63
CA ASN A 150 -14.28 -5.79 8.65
C ASN A 150 -13.90 -6.25 7.23
N LEU A 151 -12.64 -6.13 6.83
CA LEU A 151 -12.16 -6.64 5.55
C LEU A 151 -12.33 -8.17 5.44
N SER A 152 -12.06 -8.93 6.51
CA SER A 152 -12.20 -10.39 6.49
C SER A 152 -13.64 -10.86 6.27
N ARG A 153 -14.62 -10.04 6.61
CA ARG A 153 -16.06 -10.29 6.40
C ARG A 153 -16.53 -10.02 4.98
N LEU A 154 -15.79 -9.20 4.20
CA LEU A 154 -16.18 -8.90 2.82
C LEU A 154 -16.40 -10.21 2.02
N PRO A 155 -17.41 -10.30 1.17
CA PRO A 155 -17.63 -11.49 0.33
C PRO A 155 -16.68 -11.56 -0.87
N ALA A 156 -15.47 -11.01 -0.75
CA ALA A 156 -14.45 -10.97 -1.78
C ALA A 156 -13.79 -12.34 -2.03
N ARG A 157 -13.22 -12.53 -3.23
CA ARG A 157 -12.39 -13.67 -3.59
C ARG A 157 -11.03 -13.63 -2.89
N SER A 158 -10.38 -12.49 -2.92
CA SER A 158 -9.09 -12.23 -2.29
C SER A 158 -9.03 -10.79 -1.78
N ILE A 159 -8.23 -10.55 -0.73
CA ILE A 159 -8.03 -9.22 -0.16
C ILE A 159 -6.55 -9.06 0.13
N THR A 160 -5.94 -8.01 -0.42
CA THR A 160 -4.55 -7.67 -0.14
C THR A 160 -4.48 -6.26 0.45
N VAL A 161 -3.81 -6.14 1.58
CA VAL A 161 -3.64 -4.88 2.31
C VAL A 161 -2.15 -4.52 2.34
N PHE A 162 -1.83 -3.31 1.95
CA PHE A 162 -0.51 -2.71 2.04
C PHE A 162 -0.58 -1.49 2.96
N LEU A 163 0.18 -1.52 4.07
CA LEU A 163 0.22 -0.42 5.03
C LEU A 163 1.64 0.17 5.07
N ASP A 164 1.81 1.34 4.48
CA ASP A 164 3.01 2.17 4.64
C ASP A 164 2.81 3.11 5.82
N ALA A 165 2.88 2.54 7.02
CA ALA A 165 2.67 3.23 8.30
C ALA A 165 3.48 2.57 9.42
N CYS A 166 3.97 3.39 10.34
CA CYS A 166 4.59 2.93 11.60
C CYS A 166 3.57 3.00 12.73
N PHE A 167 3.72 2.09 13.70
CA PHE A 167 2.90 2.08 14.91
C PHE A 167 3.77 2.21 16.17
N SER A 168 4.86 2.99 16.08
CA SER A 168 5.79 3.27 17.18
C SER A 168 5.51 4.59 17.91
N GLY A 169 4.61 5.41 17.39
CA GLY A 169 4.37 6.77 17.91
C GLY A 169 5.41 7.80 17.43
N ASP A 170 6.36 7.39 16.60
CA ASP A 170 7.35 8.25 15.97
C ASP A 170 7.23 8.18 14.44
N SER A 171 7.65 9.24 13.76
CA SER A 171 7.70 9.32 12.31
C SER A 171 9.05 9.88 11.85
N ALA A 172 9.35 9.78 10.55
CA ALA A 172 10.53 10.42 9.97
C ALA A 172 10.50 11.97 10.13
N GLY A 173 9.30 12.56 10.29
CA GLY A 173 9.09 13.98 10.57
C GLY A 173 9.15 14.37 12.03
N GLY A 174 9.25 13.41 12.96
CA GLY A 174 9.31 13.66 14.40
C GLY A 174 8.33 12.81 15.22
N THR A 175 8.30 13.06 16.55
CA THR A 175 7.42 12.36 17.49
C THR A 175 5.98 12.79 17.30
N LEU A 176 5.08 11.84 17.12
CA LEU A 176 3.64 12.06 16.92
C LEU A 176 2.89 12.21 18.26
N CYS A 177 3.36 11.52 19.28
CA CYS A 177 2.65 11.35 20.54
C CYS A 177 3.66 11.38 21.69
N ARG A 178 3.53 12.38 22.60
CA ARG A 178 4.46 12.55 23.73
C ARG A 178 4.32 11.47 24.81
N GLY A 179 3.15 10.84 24.89
CA GLY A 179 2.84 9.77 25.84
C GLY A 179 3.04 8.36 25.27
N CYS A 180 3.28 8.21 23.98
CA CYS A 180 3.57 6.95 23.34
C CYS A 180 5.02 6.55 23.63
N SER A 181 5.28 6.04 24.81
CA SER A 181 6.54 5.33 25.05
C SER A 181 6.67 4.21 24.06
N ALA A 182 7.73 4.18 23.28
CA ALA A 182 8.27 3.11 22.42
C ALA A 182 7.63 1.71 22.52
N ILE A 183 6.30 1.61 22.63
CA ILE A 183 5.54 0.37 22.56
C ILE A 183 5.21 0.18 21.09
N ALA A 184 6.14 -0.45 20.41
CA ALA A 184 5.92 -0.86 19.06
C ALA A 184 4.79 -1.90 19.01
N VAL A 185 3.71 -1.58 18.34
CA VAL A 185 2.55 -2.46 18.20
C VAL A 185 2.58 -3.10 16.83
N VAL A 186 2.63 -4.44 16.79
CA VAL A 186 2.35 -5.21 15.57
C VAL A 186 0.86 -5.57 15.58
N PRO A 187 0.04 -4.98 14.68
CA PRO A 187 -1.36 -5.33 14.59
C PRO A 187 -1.53 -6.82 14.29
N LYS A 188 -2.32 -7.53 15.11
CA LYS A 188 -2.53 -8.97 14.96
C LYS A 188 -3.59 -9.25 13.90
N LEU A 189 -3.27 -10.13 12.96
CA LEU A 189 -4.25 -10.64 12.00
C LEU A 189 -5.34 -11.48 12.70
N PRO A 190 -6.61 -11.36 12.29
CA PRO A 190 -7.67 -12.23 12.78
C PRO A 190 -7.40 -13.70 12.45
N LYS A 191 -7.78 -14.61 13.35
CA LYS A 191 -7.57 -16.07 13.18
C LYS A 191 -8.25 -16.68 11.94
N ALA A 192 -9.21 -16.00 11.33
CA ALA A 192 -9.98 -16.46 10.17
C ALA A 192 -9.60 -15.77 8.84
N ALA A 193 -8.37 -15.32 8.69
CA ALA A 193 -7.92 -14.46 7.59
C ALA A 193 -7.55 -15.20 6.27
N GLY A 194 -8.08 -16.41 6.01
CA GLY A 194 -7.63 -17.25 4.87
C GLY A 194 -7.64 -16.62 3.47
N LYS A 195 -8.37 -15.50 3.28
CA LYS A 195 -8.38 -14.71 2.03
C LYS A 195 -7.74 -13.32 2.17
N LEU A 196 -7.27 -12.97 3.37
CA LEU A 196 -6.67 -11.69 3.70
C LEU A 196 -5.15 -11.85 3.78
N THR A 197 -4.45 -11.11 2.95
CA THR A 197 -3.00 -10.96 2.96
C THR A 197 -2.66 -9.55 3.40
N VAL A 198 -1.70 -9.39 4.31
CA VAL A 198 -1.27 -8.07 4.80
C VAL A 198 0.24 -7.96 4.71
N LEU A 199 0.71 -6.86 4.12
CA LEU A 199 2.11 -6.44 4.12
C LEU A 199 2.20 -5.05 4.74
N THR A 200 3.13 -4.88 5.69
CA THR A 200 3.34 -3.62 6.41
C THR A 200 4.78 -3.13 6.29
N ALA A 201 4.96 -1.81 6.27
CA ALA A 201 6.26 -1.17 6.09
C ALA A 201 7.23 -1.42 7.24
N ALA A 202 6.72 -1.58 8.47
CA ALA A 202 7.56 -1.61 9.65
C ALA A 202 7.25 -2.81 10.53
N GLY A 203 8.30 -3.45 11.03
CA GLY A 203 8.25 -4.23 12.27
C GLY A 203 8.01 -3.29 13.47
N ALA A 204 7.81 -3.90 14.63
CA ALA A 204 7.44 -3.21 15.86
C ALA A 204 8.40 -2.10 16.31
N ASP A 205 9.65 -2.11 15.86
CA ASP A 205 10.76 -1.27 16.29
C ASP A 205 11.36 -0.41 15.15
N GLN A 206 10.69 -0.34 14.01
CA GLN A 206 11.20 0.38 12.84
C GLN A 206 10.36 1.61 12.54
N ILE A 207 11.04 2.71 12.18
CA ILE A 207 10.42 3.95 11.69
C ILE A 207 10.33 3.86 10.18
N ALA A 208 9.12 4.10 9.60
CA ALA A 208 8.97 4.24 8.17
C ALA A 208 9.83 5.42 7.70
N SER A 209 10.63 5.18 6.67
CA SER A 209 11.57 6.14 6.14
C SER A 209 11.24 6.45 4.69
N TRP A 210 11.82 7.55 4.17
CA TRP A 210 11.59 8.02 2.82
C TRP A 210 12.86 8.00 1.98
N ASP A 211 12.71 7.78 0.68
CA ASP A 211 13.74 8.07 -0.32
C ASP A 211 13.44 9.43 -0.94
N GLN A 212 14.24 10.44 -0.58
CA GLN A 212 14.06 11.81 -1.07
C GLN A 212 14.32 11.93 -2.58
N GLY A 213 15.20 11.12 -3.12
CA GLY A 213 15.52 11.13 -4.55
C GLY A 213 14.42 10.52 -5.42
N ALA A 214 13.73 9.52 -4.89
CA ALA A 214 12.59 8.89 -5.55
C ALA A 214 11.26 9.55 -5.20
N GLU A 215 11.21 10.42 -4.18
CA GLU A 215 10.01 11.07 -3.66
C GLU A 215 8.91 10.08 -3.24
N HIS A 216 9.33 9.00 -2.56
CA HIS A 216 8.46 7.91 -2.09
C HIS A 216 8.86 7.44 -0.70
N GLY A 217 7.87 6.85 0.02
CA GLY A 217 8.14 5.99 1.16
C GLY A 217 9.00 4.79 0.73
N LEU A 218 9.98 4.39 1.54
CA LEU A 218 10.88 3.27 1.20
C LEU A 218 10.09 1.97 0.98
N PHE A 219 9.10 1.70 1.83
CA PHE A 219 8.25 0.53 1.66
C PHE A 219 7.55 0.55 0.31
N THR A 220 6.82 1.63 0.00
CA THR A 220 6.08 1.75 -1.25
C THR A 220 7.01 1.67 -2.47
N LEU A 221 8.18 2.31 -2.42
CA LEU A 221 9.18 2.25 -3.48
C LEU A 221 9.62 0.82 -3.77
N HIS A 222 10.02 0.08 -2.72
CA HIS A 222 10.50 -1.29 -2.87
C HIS A 222 9.36 -2.27 -3.19
N LEU A 223 8.18 -2.10 -2.58
CA LEU A 223 6.98 -2.88 -2.89
C LEU A 223 6.63 -2.79 -4.37
N LEU A 224 6.53 -1.57 -4.92
CA LEU A 224 6.19 -1.39 -6.33
C LEU A 224 7.26 -1.91 -7.28
N ARG A 225 8.54 -1.87 -6.90
CA ARG A 225 9.63 -2.51 -7.66
C ARG A 225 9.47 -4.03 -7.65
N ALA A 226 9.25 -4.61 -6.47
CA ALA A 226 9.03 -6.04 -6.29
C ALA A 226 7.85 -6.54 -7.13
N LEU A 227 6.68 -5.89 -6.98
CA LEU A 227 5.44 -6.22 -7.68
C LEU A 227 5.52 -6.03 -9.21
N ARG A 228 6.44 -5.20 -9.70
CA ARG A 228 6.72 -5.04 -11.14
C ARG A 228 7.72 -6.06 -11.69
N GLY A 229 8.04 -7.09 -10.93
CA GLY A 229 8.84 -8.23 -11.35
C GLY A 229 10.25 -8.30 -10.75
N ALA A 230 10.69 -7.32 -9.95
CA ALA A 230 12.01 -7.41 -9.32
C ALA A 230 12.10 -8.57 -8.31
N ALA A 231 10.99 -8.93 -7.67
CA ALA A 231 10.94 -10.07 -6.75
C ALA A 231 11.06 -11.42 -7.47
N ASP A 232 10.56 -11.53 -8.70
CA ASP A 232 10.71 -12.74 -9.54
C ASP A 232 12.09 -12.83 -10.24
N GLY A 233 12.97 -11.85 -10.01
CA GLY A 233 14.32 -11.85 -10.57
C GLY A 233 15.19 -12.97 -10.02
N LYS A 234 16.30 -13.31 -10.73
CA LYS A 234 17.21 -14.41 -10.40
C LYS A 234 17.81 -14.38 -9.00
N ASP A 235 17.85 -13.19 -8.38
CA ASP A 235 18.44 -13.01 -7.06
C ASP A 235 17.44 -13.29 -5.92
N HIS A 236 16.13 -13.24 -6.19
CA HIS A 236 15.08 -13.33 -5.19
C HIS A 236 13.95 -14.29 -5.55
N GLY A 237 13.68 -14.53 -6.83
CA GLY A 237 12.59 -15.32 -7.32
C GLY A 237 13.00 -16.50 -8.20
N ASN A 238 12.03 -17.12 -8.85
CA ASN A 238 12.22 -18.31 -9.69
C ASN A 238 12.23 -17.99 -11.20
N GLY A 239 11.95 -16.74 -11.59
CA GLY A 239 11.97 -16.25 -12.98
C GLY A 239 10.81 -16.79 -13.82
N ASP A 240 9.68 -17.14 -13.21
CA ASP A 240 8.52 -17.71 -13.91
C ASP A 240 7.54 -16.64 -14.47
N GLY A 241 7.85 -15.36 -14.28
CA GLY A 241 7.04 -14.22 -14.71
C GLY A 241 5.90 -13.87 -13.74
N ARG A 242 5.90 -14.43 -12.51
CA ARG A 242 4.88 -14.22 -11.50
C ARG A 242 5.54 -13.83 -10.19
N VAL A 243 5.04 -12.78 -9.56
CA VAL A 243 5.47 -12.41 -8.21
C VAL A 243 4.55 -13.05 -7.19
N THR A 244 5.10 -13.79 -6.25
CA THR A 244 4.37 -14.45 -5.17
C THR A 244 4.78 -13.88 -3.80
N LEU A 245 4.04 -14.20 -2.74
CA LEU A 245 4.39 -13.80 -1.37
C LEU A 245 5.63 -14.51 -0.82
N ALA A 246 6.09 -15.59 -1.48
CA ALA A 246 7.26 -16.33 -1.06
C ALA A 246 8.56 -15.72 -1.61
N GLU A 247 8.45 -14.88 -2.61
CA GLU A 247 9.49 -14.06 -3.24
C GLU A 247 9.54 -12.67 -2.63
#